data_6b1c2cffd104231d0709779e1f811154
#
_entry.id   6b1c2cffd104231d0709779e1f811154
#
_cell.length_a   1.000
_cell.length_b   1.000
_cell.length_c   1.000
_cell.angle_alpha   90.00
_cell.angle_beta   90.00
_cell.angle_gamma   90.00
#
_symmetry.space_group_name_H-M   'P 1'
#
loop_
_entity.id
_entity.type
_entity.pdbx_description
1 polymer ?
#
loop_
_entity_poly.entity_id
_entity_poly.type
_entity_poly.pdbx_seq_one_letter_code
_entity_poly.pdbx_strand_id
1 'polypeptide(L)'
;MQKGEKIIMDMYAQEAKEKMGKTIEAFKSSLSTLRTGRASPAMLNSIMVDYYGSPTPVNQISSISIPEPRQLLIKPYDKNDVKNIIAAINASDLGLNPVNEGNVIRLIIPALTEERRREIVKQAHKYLEDTKIAIRNIRRDYMDVLKIDDSYNEDSLRNAQDDIQKVTDEQTKLADSILAEKEKEIMAI
;
A
#
# COMPACT_ATOMS: atom_id res chain seq x y z
N MET A 1 37.85 22.57 12.51
CA MET A 1 37.00 22.14 11.39
C MET A 1 37.02 20.60 11.37
N GLN A 2 36.09 19.95 12.10
CA GLN A 2 35.95 18.49 12.04
C GLN A 2 35.12 18.18 10.79
N LYS A 3 35.77 17.55 9.79
CA LYS A 3 35.06 16.91 8.66
C LYS A 3 34.26 15.76 9.26
N GLY A 4 32.94 15.84 9.13
CA GLY A 4 32.06 14.73 9.46
C GLY A 4 32.45 13.52 8.63
N GLU A 5 33.02 12.51 9.26
CA GLU A 5 33.14 11.18 8.70
C GLU A 5 31.70 10.72 8.37
N LYS A 6 31.43 10.56 7.08
CA LYS A 6 30.26 9.88 6.61
C LYS A 6 30.39 8.44 7.13
N ILE A 7 29.70 8.12 8.22
CA ILE A 7 29.62 6.74 8.72
C ILE A 7 29.00 5.93 7.57
N ILE A 8 29.84 5.18 6.86
CA ILE A 8 29.40 4.26 5.81
C ILE A 8 28.77 3.10 6.56
N MET A 9 27.46 2.94 6.37
CA MET A 9 26.71 1.80 6.92
C MET A 9 27.31 0.50 6.40
N ASP A 10 27.41 -0.49 7.27
CA ASP A 10 27.89 -1.84 6.92
C ASP A 10 27.14 -2.45 5.72
N MET A 11 27.83 -3.24 4.91
CA MET A 11 27.28 -3.83 3.70
C MET A 11 26.06 -4.74 4.00
N TYR A 12 26.17 -5.59 5.02
CA TYR A 12 25.07 -6.46 5.42
C TYR A 12 23.90 -5.70 6.02
N ALA A 13 24.15 -4.57 6.69
CA ALA A 13 23.10 -3.68 7.15
C ALA A 13 22.36 -2.99 5.99
N GLN A 14 23.09 -2.64 4.91
CA GLN A 14 22.47 -2.09 3.70
C GLN A 14 21.60 -3.12 2.99
N GLU A 15 22.08 -4.35 2.83
CA GLU A 15 21.29 -5.44 2.23
C GLU A 15 20.07 -5.79 3.08
N ALA A 16 20.22 -5.85 4.41
CA ALA A 16 19.10 -6.05 5.34
C ALA A 16 18.06 -4.95 5.19
N LYS A 17 18.48 -3.68 5.09
CA LYS A 17 17.60 -2.53 4.87
C LYS A 17 16.82 -2.67 3.58
N GLU A 18 17.47 -3.08 2.50
CA GLU A 18 16.80 -3.27 1.22
C GLU A 18 15.74 -4.39 1.28
N LYS A 19 16.07 -5.54 1.89
CA LYS A 19 15.13 -6.65 2.06
C LYS A 19 13.96 -6.28 2.97
N MET A 20 14.22 -5.60 4.08
CA MET A 20 13.18 -5.10 4.98
C MET A 20 12.31 -4.04 4.29
N GLY A 21 12.90 -3.18 3.44
CA GLY A 21 12.16 -2.23 2.62
C GLY A 21 11.16 -2.90 1.67
N LYS A 22 11.56 -4.00 1.01
CA LYS A 22 10.64 -4.81 0.18
C LYS A 22 9.50 -5.40 1.02
N THR A 23 9.78 -5.80 2.26
CA THR A 23 8.75 -6.28 3.20
C THR A 23 7.76 -5.17 3.56
N ILE A 24 8.24 -3.94 3.77
CA ILE A 24 7.38 -2.77 4.02
C ILE A 24 6.49 -2.45 2.80
N GLU A 25 7.03 -2.53 1.58
CA GLU A 25 6.23 -2.31 0.37
C GLU A 25 5.16 -3.41 0.19
N ALA A 26 5.48 -4.66 0.50
CA ALA A 26 4.49 -5.74 0.53
C ALA A 26 3.39 -5.48 1.58
N PHE A 27 3.76 -4.96 2.75
CA PHE A 27 2.81 -4.55 3.79
C PHE A 27 1.87 -3.44 3.32
N LYS A 28 2.40 -2.37 2.70
CA LYS A 28 1.59 -1.31 2.11
C LYS A 28 0.63 -1.85 1.05
N SER A 29 1.11 -2.76 0.20
CA SER A 29 0.27 -3.43 -0.80
C SER A 29 -0.86 -4.21 -0.14
N SER A 30 -0.58 -4.99 0.90
CA SER A 30 -1.60 -5.72 1.66
C SER A 30 -2.63 -4.80 2.30
N LEU A 31 -2.20 -3.68 2.89
CA LEU A 31 -3.10 -2.67 3.44
C LEU A 31 -3.98 -2.01 2.37
N SER A 32 -3.48 -1.86 1.14
CA SER A 32 -4.25 -1.28 0.04
C SER A 32 -5.39 -2.18 -0.45
N THR A 33 -5.31 -3.49 -0.21
CA THR A 33 -6.37 -4.44 -0.55
C THR A 33 -7.57 -4.36 0.41
N LEU A 34 -7.39 -3.74 1.59
CA LEU A 34 -8.46 -3.57 2.55
C LEU A 34 -9.48 -2.55 2.04
N ARG A 35 -10.74 -2.98 1.90
CA ARG A 35 -11.85 -2.10 1.48
C ARG A 35 -12.25 -1.20 2.64
N THR A 36 -11.65 -0.02 2.72
CA THR A 36 -11.84 0.94 3.82
C THR A 36 -13.10 1.81 3.70
N GLY A 37 -13.91 1.61 2.65
CA GLY A 37 -15.08 2.46 2.36
C GLY A 37 -14.70 3.81 1.75
N ARG A 38 -13.42 4.05 1.47
CA ARG A 38 -12.93 5.24 0.75
C ARG A 38 -12.94 5.03 -0.75
N ALA A 39 -13.27 6.10 -1.46
CA ALA A 39 -13.13 6.17 -2.90
C ALA A 39 -11.65 6.16 -3.29
N SER A 40 -11.28 5.31 -4.24
CA SER A 40 -9.95 5.27 -4.83
C SER A 40 -10.07 5.02 -6.33
N PRO A 41 -9.37 5.78 -7.18
CA PRO A 41 -9.33 5.51 -8.61
C PRO A 41 -8.84 4.09 -8.95
N ALA A 42 -8.01 3.51 -8.08
CA ALA A 42 -7.53 2.14 -8.23
C ALA A 42 -8.64 1.08 -8.24
N MET A 43 -9.80 1.38 -7.66
CA MET A 43 -10.97 0.48 -7.69
C MET A 43 -11.50 0.25 -9.12
N LEU A 44 -11.22 1.18 -10.02
CA LEU A 44 -11.68 1.13 -11.42
C LEU A 44 -10.64 0.52 -12.38
N ASN A 45 -9.43 0.23 -11.92
CA ASN A 45 -8.34 -0.29 -12.76
C ASN A 45 -8.66 -1.66 -13.39
N SER A 46 -9.49 -2.46 -12.74
CA SER A 46 -9.91 -3.79 -13.23
C SER A 46 -11.11 -3.74 -14.17
N ILE A 47 -11.74 -2.56 -14.33
CA ILE A 47 -12.93 -2.43 -15.17
C ILE A 47 -12.50 -2.18 -16.61
N MET A 48 -12.83 -3.15 -17.47
CA MET A 48 -12.62 -3.06 -18.90
C MET A 48 -13.92 -2.67 -19.59
N VAL A 49 -13.85 -1.66 -20.44
CA VAL A 49 -14.95 -1.17 -21.27
C VAL A 49 -14.70 -1.57 -22.72
N ASP A 50 -15.73 -2.00 -23.41
CA ASP A 50 -15.64 -2.18 -24.86
C ASP A 50 -15.56 -0.80 -25.53
N TYR A 51 -14.36 -0.47 -25.97
CA TYR A 51 -14.05 0.77 -26.67
C TYR A 51 -13.69 0.45 -28.11
N TYR A 52 -14.61 0.69 -29.03
CA TYR A 52 -14.48 0.36 -30.47
C TYR A 52 -14.06 -1.10 -30.73
N GLY A 53 -14.65 -2.04 -29.99
CA GLY A 53 -14.38 -3.48 -30.14
C GLY A 53 -13.09 -3.96 -29.45
N SER A 54 -12.45 -3.10 -28.65
CA SER A 54 -11.27 -3.44 -27.87
C SER A 54 -11.49 -3.22 -26.37
N PRO A 55 -11.20 -4.19 -25.50
CA PRO A 55 -11.33 -4.03 -24.06
C PRO A 55 -10.29 -3.02 -23.56
N THR A 56 -10.76 -1.87 -23.08
CA THR A 56 -9.91 -0.75 -22.65
C THR A 56 -10.23 -0.39 -21.19
N PRO A 57 -9.22 -0.18 -20.33
CA PRO A 57 -9.46 0.23 -18.95
C PRO A 57 -10.18 1.59 -18.87
N VAL A 58 -11.14 1.74 -17.94
CA VAL A 58 -11.93 2.97 -17.75
C VAL A 58 -11.05 4.21 -17.57
N ASN A 59 -9.91 4.07 -16.88
CA ASN A 59 -8.99 5.17 -16.62
C ASN A 59 -8.27 5.71 -17.87
N GLN A 60 -8.28 4.98 -19.00
CA GLN A 60 -7.70 5.44 -20.26
C GLN A 60 -8.69 6.24 -21.10
N ILE A 61 -9.99 6.02 -20.90
CA ILE A 61 -11.06 6.68 -21.67
C ILE A 61 -11.84 7.72 -20.88
N SER A 62 -11.45 7.94 -19.63
CA SER A 62 -12.11 8.90 -18.74
C SER A 62 -11.16 9.54 -17.74
N SER A 63 -11.53 10.74 -17.28
CA SER A 63 -10.92 11.39 -16.12
C SER A 63 -11.65 10.98 -14.86
N ILE A 64 -10.91 10.55 -13.81
CA ILE A 64 -11.46 10.11 -12.54
C ILE A 64 -11.05 11.09 -11.46
N SER A 65 -12.02 11.60 -10.70
CA SER A 65 -11.81 12.49 -9.57
C SER A 65 -12.56 12.02 -8.33
N ILE A 66 -12.13 12.49 -7.15
CA ILE A 66 -12.73 12.18 -5.85
C ILE A 66 -13.21 13.50 -5.25
N PRO A 67 -14.46 13.95 -5.55
CA PRO A 67 -15.00 15.17 -4.99
C PRO A 67 -15.25 15.07 -3.48
N GLU A 68 -15.57 13.88 -3.00
CA GLU A 68 -15.79 13.56 -1.59
C GLU A 68 -15.16 12.21 -1.21
N PRO A 69 -14.86 11.96 0.07
CA PRO A 69 -14.15 10.73 0.51
C PRO A 69 -14.77 9.40 0.08
N ARG A 70 -16.06 9.40 -0.20
CA ARG A 70 -16.83 8.20 -0.60
C ARG A 70 -17.47 8.32 -1.98
N GLN A 71 -17.00 9.26 -2.81
CA GLN A 71 -17.54 9.47 -4.14
C GLN A 71 -16.44 9.43 -5.19
N LEU A 72 -16.67 8.69 -6.24
CA LEU A 72 -15.88 8.73 -7.47
C LEU A 72 -16.72 9.42 -8.55
N LEU A 73 -16.11 10.36 -9.22
CA LEU A 73 -16.68 11.04 -10.38
C LEU A 73 -15.88 10.64 -11.62
N ILE A 74 -16.52 9.95 -12.54
CA ILE A 74 -15.95 9.50 -13.80
C ILE A 74 -16.47 10.43 -14.89
N LYS A 75 -15.58 11.11 -15.57
CA LYS A 75 -15.89 11.99 -16.71
C LYS A 75 -15.29 11.39 -17.97
N PRO A 76 -16.06 10.69 -18.80
CA PRO A 76 -15.62 10.17 -20.09
C PRO A 76 -15.13 11.29 -21.01
N TYR A 77 -14.11 11.01 -21.81
CA TYR A 77 -13.64 11.96 -22.84
C TYR A 77 -14.64 12.06 -24.00
N ASP A 78 -15.31 10.94 -24.31
CA ASP A 78 -16.43 10.93 -25.26
C ASP A 78 -17.76 10.66 -24.52
N LYS A 79 -18.78 11.49 -24.79
CA LYS A 79 -20.12 11.34 -24.20
C LYS A 79 -20.80 10.04 -24.60
N ASN A 80 -20.45 9.47 -25.75
CA ASN A 80 -21.01 8.22 -26.23
C ASN A 80 -20.60 7.03 -25.36
N ASP A 81 -19.46 7.12 -24.65
CA ASP A 81 -18.94 6.03 -23.82
C ASP A 81 -19.63 5.93 -22.46
N VAL A 82 -20.43 6.92 -22.05
CA VAL A 82 -21.14 6.91 -20.75
C VAL A 82 -21.92 5.62 -20.55
N LYS A 83 -22.67 5.17 -21.56
CA LYS A 83 -23.49 3.94 -21.49
C LYS A 83 -22.62 2.69 -21.35
N ASN A 84 -21.52 2.62 -22.10
CA ASN A 84 -20.61 1.47 -22.10
C ASN A 84 -19.88 1.37 -20.76
N ILE A 85 -19.45 2.50 -20.20
CA ILE A 85 -18.82 2.57 -18.86
C ILE A 85 -19.80 2.13 -17.77
N ILE A 86 -21.05 2.61 -17.80
CA ILE A 86 -22.09 2.20 -16.85
C ILE A 86 -22.35 0.70 -16.95
N ALA A 87 -22.46 0.16 -18.15
CA ALA A 87 -22.66 -1.28 -18.37
C ALA A 87 -21.50 -2.11 -17.81
N ALA A 88 -20.25 -1.67 -18.04
CA ALA A 88 -19.06 -2.33 -17.54
C ALA A 88 -18.98 -2.29 -15.99
N ILE A 89 -19.34 -1.17 -15.37
CA ILE A 89 -19.40 -1.06 -13.91
C ILE A 89 -20.47 -1.99 -13.32
N ASN A 90 -21.66 -2.03 -13.90
CA ASN A 90 -22.73 -2.91 -13.45
C ASN A 90 -22.40 -4.40 -13.61
N ALA A 91 -21.61 -4.75 -14.63
CA ALA A 91 -21.15 -6.13 -14.87
C ALA A 91 -19.97 -6.52 -13.98
N SER A 92 -19.35 -5.57 -13.28
CA SER A 92 -18.19 -5.80 -12.43
C SER A 92 -18.58 -6.27 -11.02
N ASP A 93 -17.65 -6.92 -10.32
CA ASP A 93 -17.82 -7.36 -8.93
C ASP A 93 -17.71 -6.24 -7.89
N LEU A 94 -17.70 -4.97 -8.32
CA LEU A 94 -17.58 -3.83 -7.40
C LEU A 94 -18.82 -3.67 -6.50
N GLY A 95 -20.00 -4.09 -6.97
CA GLY A 95 -21.25 -3.93 -6.23
C GLY A 95 -21.68 -2.48 -6.02
N LEU A 96 -21.23 -1.57 -6.90
CA LEU A 96 -21.53 -0.14 -6.85
C LEU A 96 -22.57 0.20 -7.91
N ASN A 97 -23.52 1.08 -7.57
CA ASN A 97 -24.52 1.57 -8.50
C ASN A 97 -24.05 2.88 -9.15
N PRO A 98 -23.78 2.90 -10.47
CA PRO A 98 -23.42 4.12 -11.17
C PRO A 98 -24.64 5.01 -11.38
N VAL A 99 -24.52 6.29 -11.01
CA VAL A 99 -25.52 7.32 -11.25
C VAL A 99 -25.09 8.14 -12.46
N ASN A 100 -25.92 8.16 -13.49
CA ASN A 100 -25.69 8.96 -14.69
C ASN A 100 -26.16 10.40 -14.47
N GLU A 101 -25.24 11.35 -14.50
CA GLU A 101 -25.50 12.79 -14.41
C GLU A 101 -25.30 13.50 -15.77
N GLY A 102 -25.63 12.82 -16.85
CA GLY A 102 -25.50 13.34 -18.22
C GLY A 102 -24.11 13.10 -18.82
N ASN A 103 -23.15 13.98 -18.54
CA ASN A 103 -21.79 13.89 -19.06
C ASN A 103 -20.80 13.25 -18.09
N VAL A 104 -21.24 12.92 -16.87
CA VAL A 104 -20.43 12.35 -15.81
C VAL A 104 -21.17 11.18 -15.14
N ILE A 105 -20.42 10.26 -14.60
CA ILE A 105 -20.93 9.11 -13.87
C ILE A 105 -20.44 9.25 -12.42
N ARG A 106 -21.37 9.25 -11.48
CA ARG A 106 -21.07 9.29 -10.05
C ARG A 106 -21.18 7.90 -9.46
N LEU A 107 -20.17 7.47 -8.73
CA LEU A 107 -20.20 6.26 -7.91
C LEU A 107 -20.18 6.66 -6.44
N ILE A 108 -21.15 6.15 -5.67
CA ILE A 108 -21.24 6.36 -4.23
C ILE A 108 -20.84 5.06 -3.55
N ILE A 109 -19.80 5.13 -2.72
CA ILE A 109 -19.32 3.98 -1.94
C ILE A 109 -20.11 3.96 -0.63
N PRO A 110 -20.79 2.83 -0.30
CA PRO A 110 -21.54 2.72 0.94
C PRO A 110 -20.64 2.92 2.18
N ALA A 111 -21.20 3.57 3.20
CA ALA A 111 -20.50 3.69 4.48
C ALA A 111 -20.33 2.31 5.11
N LEU A 112 -19.16 2.05 5.68
CA LEU A 112 -18.93 0.86 6.49
C LEU A 112 -19.62 1.03 7.84
N THR A 113 -20.19 -0.06 8.36
CA THR A 113 -20.66 -0.11 9.75
C THR A 113 -19.46 -0.02 10.71
N GLU A 114 -19.67 0.43 11.93
CA GLU A 114 -18.60 0.49 12.95
C GLU A 114 -18.00 -0.89 13.21
N GLU A 115 -18.83 -1.92 13.24
CA GLU A 115 -18.38 -3.30 13.41
C GLU A 115 -17.44 -3.72 12.27
N ARG A 116 -17.81 -3.42 11.02
CA ARG A 116 -16.96 -3.74 9.86
C ARG A 116 -15.65 -2.97 9.87
N ARG A 117 -15.62 -1.72 10.32
CA ARG A 117 -14.38 -0.97 10.50
C ARG A 117 -13.46 -1.63 11.51
N ARG A 118 -13.98 -2.08 12.65
CA ARG A 118 -13.21 -2.79 13.67
C ARG A 118 -12.61 -4.10 13.14
N GLU A 119 -13.35 -4.84 12.33
CA GLU A 119 -12.84 -6.05 11.68
C GLU A 119 -11.67 -5.73 10.74
N ILE A 120 -11.79 -4.66 9.92
CA ILE A 120 -10.73 -4.22 8.99
C ILE A 120 -9.49 -3.79 9.77
N VAL A 121 -9.64 -3.04 10.86
CA VAL A 121 -8.54 -2.65 11.75
C VAL A 121 -7.85 -3.89 12.32
N LYS A 122 -8.61 -4.87 12.79
CA LYS A 122 -8.05 -6.13 13.30
C LYS A 122 -7.26 -6.88 12.22
N GLN A 123 -7.74 -6.90 10.98
CA GLN A 123 -7.01 -7.50 9.87
C GLN A 123 -5.73 -6.73 9.54
N ALA A 124 -5.77 -5.39 9.59
CA ALA A 124 -4.58 -4.56 9.40
C ALA A 124 -3.50 -4.81 10.46
N HIS A 125 -3.90 -4.99 11.73
CA HIS A 125 -2.99 -5.40 12.81
C HIS A 125 -2.35 -6.76 12.55
N LYS A 126 -3.11 -7.72 12.01
CA LYS A 126 -2.54 -9.03 11.64
C LYS A 126 -1.45 -8.88 10.57
N TYR A 127 -1.69 -8.06 9.55
CA TYR A 127 -0.67 -7.80 8.53
C TYR A 127 0.58 -7.13 9.11
N LEU A 128 0.42 -6.23 10.11
CA LEU A 128 1.56 -5.63 10.81
C LEU A 128 2.38 -6.70 11.54
N GLU A 129 1.73 -7.60 12.29
CA GLU A 129 2.44 -8.65 13.03
C GLU A 129 3.20 -9.59 12.08
N ASP A 130 2.59 -10.00 10.97
CA ASP A 130 3.25 -10.81 9.94
C ASP A 130 4.48 -10.06 9.37
N THR A 131 4.36 -8.76 9.13
CA THR A 131 5.46 -7.89 8.69
C THR A 131 6.59 -7.82 9.71
N LYS A 132 6.26 -7.64 10.99
CA LYS A 132 7.25 -7.60 12.08
C LYS A 132 7.98 -8.93 12.24
N ILE A 133 7.28 -10.04 12.04
CA ILE A 133 7.90 -11.38 12.04
C ILE A 133 8.89 -11.49 10.87
N ALA A 134 8.52 -11.06 9.67
CA ALA A 134 9.40 -11.08 8.51
C ALA A 134 10.65 -10.20 8.73
N ILE A 135 10.51 -9.00 9.28
CA ILE A 135 11.62 -8.11 9.64
C ILE A 135 12.56 -8.78 10.66
N ARG A 136 12.01 -9.42 11.71
CA ARG A 136 12.81 -10.14 12.71
C ARG A 136 13.57 -11.32 12.10
N ASN A 137 12.97 -12.04 11.16
CA ASN A 137 13.62 -13.13 10.45
C ASN A 137 14.79 -12.62 9.60
N ILE A 138 14.59 -11.54 8.81
CA ILE A 138 15.66 -10.91 8.04
C ILE A 138 16.80 -10.48 8.96
N ARG A 139 16.51 -9.83 10.08
CA ARG A 139 17.54 -9.47 11.07
C ARG A 139 18.32 -10.69 11.52
N ARG A 140 17.63 -11.77 11.92
CA ARG A 140 18.28 -12.99 12.41
C ARG A 140 19.19 -13.59 11.34
N ASP A 141 18.73 -13.67 10.10
CA ASP A 141 19.50 -14.24 9.00
C ASP A 141 20.82 -13.47 8.79
N TYR A 142 20.79 -12.13 8.80
CA TYR A 142 21.99 -11.32 8.66
C TYR A 142 22.90 -11.34 9.89
N MET A 143 22.34 -11.43 11.10
CA MET A 143 23.14 -11.64 12.32
C MET A 143 23.88 -12.99 12.29
N ASP A 144 23.27 -14.02 11.71
CA ASP A 144 23.91 -15.33 11.60
C ASP A 144 24.97 -15.35 10.50
N VAL A 145 24.75 -14.66 9.37
CA VAL A 145 25.78 -14.47 8.33
C VAL A 145 27.01 -13.74 8.89
N LEU A 146 26.81 -12.66 9.65
CA LEU A 146 27.90 -11.92 10.28
C LEU A 146 28.78 -12.75 11.21
N LYS A 147 28.20 -13.72 11.93
CA LYS A 147 28.94 -14.57 12.88
C LYS A 147 29.91 -15.54 12.20
N ILE A 148 29.65 -15.89 10.95
CA ILE A 148 30.44 -16.86 10.18
C ILE A 148 31.39 -16.19 9.18
N ASP A 149 31.35 -14.86 9.08
CA ASP A 149 32.20 -14.09 8.16
C ASP A 149 33.53 -13.73 8.86
N ASP A 150 34.58 -14.45 8.51
CA ASP A 150 35.91 -14.29 9.08
C ASP A 150 36.60 -12.95 8.70
N SER A 151 36.00 -12.13 7.84
CA SER A 151 36.53 -10.80 7.47
C SER A 151 36.32 -9.75 8.55
N TYR A 152 35.43 -10.02 9.53
CA TYR A 152 35.12 -9.11 10.63
C TYR A 152 36.01 -9.39 11.85
N ASN A 153 36.66 -8.36 12.36
CA ASN A 153 37.22 -8.39 13.70
C ASN A 153 36.11 -8.10 14.75
N GLU A 154 36.44 -8.24 16.04
CA GLU A 154 35.45 -8.08 17.13
C GLU A 154 34.75 -6.71 17.13
N ASP A 155 35.53 -5.62 16.89
CA ASP A 155 34.96 -4.26 16.86
C ASP A 155 34.09 -4.01 15.62
N SER A 156 34.54 -4.44 14.43
CA SER A 156 33.74 -4.29 13.19
C SER A 156 32.48 -5.14 13.22
N LEU A 157 32.55 -6.34 13.79
CA LEU A 157 31.40 -7.21 13.97
C LEU A 157 30.33 -6.54 14.86
N ARG A 158 30.77 -5.95 15.99
CA ARG A 158 29.86 -5.24 16.89
C ARG A 158 29.18 -4.05 16.20
N ASN A 159 29.96 -3.25 15.47
CA ASN A 159 29.43 -2.12 14.72
C ASN A 159 28.41 -2.55 13.64
N ALA A 160 28.70 -3.61 12.89
CA ALA A 160 27.78 -4.16 11.90
C ALA A 160 26.48 -4.69 12.54
N GLN A 161 26.57 -5.35 13.69
CA GLN A 161 25.40 -5.80 14.45
C GLN A 161 24.55 -4.62 14.94
N ASP A 162 25.18 -3.55 15.44
CA ASP A 162 24.50 -2.33 15.87
C ASP A 162 23.81 -1.64 14.68
N ASP A 163 24.42 -1.62 13.50
CA ASP A 163 23.82 -1.05 12.30
C ASP A 163 22.60 -1.87 11.82
N ILE A 164 22.69 -3.21 11.83
CA ILE A 164 21.52 -4.07 11.53
C ILE A 164 20.40 -3.84 12.54
N GLN A 165 20.71 -3.68 13.83
CA GLN A 165 19.73 -3.41 14.84
C GLN A 165 19.04 -2.05 14.63
N LYS A 166 19.81 -0.99 14.32
CA LYS A 166 19.26 0.34 13.98
C LYS A 166 18.31 0.27 12.80
N VAL A 167 18.71 -0.40 11.72
CA VAL A 167 17.86 -0.60 10.53
C VAL A 167 16.58 -1.33 10.90
N THR A 168 16.65 -2.38 11.73
CA THR A 168 15.50 -3.14 12.19
C THR A 168 14.52 -2.26 12.95
N ASP A 169 15.03 -1.43 13.86
CA ASP A 169 14.22 -0.51 14.66
C ASP A 169 13.55 0.57 13.81
N GLU A 170 14.28 1.12 12.84
CA GLU A 170 13.75 2.07 11.86
C GLU A 170 12.61 1.48 11.04
N GLN A 171 12.79 0.28 10.49
CA GLN A 171 11.77 -0.39 9.67
C GLN A 171 10.55 -0.81 10.50
N THR A 172 10.75 -1.23 11.74
CA THR A 172 9.66 -1.56 12.66
C THR A 172 8.83 -0.32 12.99
N LYS A 173 9.48 0.80 13.33
CA LYS A 173 8.80 2.09 13.57
C LYS A 173 8.05 2.59 12.35
N LEU A 174 8.63 2.41 11.16
CA LEU A 174 7.97 2.77 9.90
C LEU A 174 6.71 1.94 9.69
N ALA A 175 6.75 0.62 9.94
CA ALA A 175 5.57 -0.24 9.85
C ALA A 175 4.47 0.19 10.82
N ASP A 176 4.82 0.51 12.07
CA ASP A 176 3.88 1.01 13.09
C ASP A 176 3.24 2.34 12.65
N SER A 177 4.01 3.27 12.09
CA SER A 177 3.48 4.56 11.61
C SER A 177 2.52 4.40 10.44
N ILE A 178 2.84 3.50 9.48
CA ILE A 178 1.98 3.20 8.33
C ILE A 178 0.63 2.63 8.81
N LEU A 179 0.65 1.71 9.80
CA LEU A 179 -0.59 1.19 10.36
C LEU A 179 -1.40 2.30 11.06
N ALA A 180 -0.75 3.14 11.88
CA ALA A 180 -1.45 4.21 12.61
C ALA A 180 -2.13 5.20 11.65
N GLU A 181 -1.51 5.53 10.52
CA GLU A 181 -2.12 6.35 9.47
C GLU A 181 -3.32 5.63 8.85
N LYS A 182 -3.18 4.33 8.55
CA LYS A 182 -4.26 3.53 7.98
C LYS A 182 -5.46 3.37 8.92
N GLU A 183 -5.22 3.20 10.21
CA GLU A 183 -6.29 3.17 11.24
C GLU A 183 -7.07 4.48 11.29
N LYS A 184 -6.37 5.62 11.29
CA LYS A 184 -7.02 6.94 11.21
C LYS A 184 -7.88 7.05 9.96
N GLU A 185 -7.38 6.58 8.81
CA GLU A 185 -8.12 6.56 7.56
C GLU A 185 -9.40 5.72 7.67
N ILE A 186 -9.32 4.51 8.25
CA ILE A 186 -10.46 3.60 8.39
C ILE A 186 -11.50 4.18 9.36
N MET A 187 -11.07 4.81 10.43
CA MET A 187 -11.97 5.31 11.49
C MET A 187 -12.55 6.71 11.20
N ALA A 188 -11.95 7.48 10.30
CA ALA A 188 -12.34 8.86 10.01
C ALA A 188 -13.54 9.01 9.03
N ILE A 189 -14.13 7.91 8.56
CA ILE A 189 -15.21 7.93 7.53
C ILE A 189 -16.56 7.64 8.15
#